data_da9fda912d15196e06bde588c5194392
#
_entry.id   da9fda912d15196e06bde588c5194392
#
_cell.length_a   1.000
_cell.length_b   1.000
_cell.length_c   1.000
_cell.angle_alpha   90.00
_cell.angle_beta   90.00
_cell.angle_gamma   90.00
#
_symmetry.space_group_name_H-M   'P 1'
#
loop_
_entity.id
_entity.type
_entity.pdbx_description
1 polymer ?
#
loop_
_entity_poly.entity_id
_entity_poly.type
_entity_poly.pdbx_seq_one_letter_code
_entity_poly.pdbx_strand_id
1 'polypeptide(L)'
;FIPVGMADGNGGVFHAVGGEGYYGTEVDVEGAIELLKTAGYEFDENGMLSAETPLSFEYLTNNTSGHVAIAECLQQDFAAVGINMTIKSLDWKVFLNERKSGNYDIARNGWVADFNDPINMLEMWTTDSGNNDIQFGK
;
A
#
# COMPACT_ATOMS: atom_id res chain seq x y z
N PHE A 1 -3.20 9.85 3.47
CA PHE A 1 -2.70 9.32 4.75
C PHE A 1 -3.46 9.85 5.96
N ILE A 2 -4.08 11.01 5.86
CA ILE A 2 -4.85 11.60 6.95
C ILE A 2 -6.31 11.15 6.81
N PRO A 3 -6.87 10.43 7.80
CA PRO A 3 -8.26 9.99 7.73
C PRO A 3 -9.25 11.15 7.74
N VAL A 4 -10.38 10.97 7.10
CA VAL A 4 -11.49 11.91 7.15
C VAL A 4 -11.99 12.04 8.60
N GLY A 5 -12.23 13.27 9.04
CA GLY A 5 -12.77 13.54 10.38
C GLY A 5 -11.72 13.90 11.42
N MET A 6 -10.42 13.94 11.08
CA MET A 6 -9.42 14.46 12.01
C MET A 6 -9.56 15.99 12.19
N ALA A 7 -9.26 16.47 13.39
CA ALA A 7 -9.34 17.90 13.71
C ALA A 7 -8.29 18.71 12.93
N ASP A 8 -8.62 19.96 12.59
CA ASP A 8 -7.71 20.91 11.92
C ASP A 8 -6.95 21.84 12.89
N GLY A 9 -7.17 21.66 14.20
CA GLY A 9 -6.59 22.53 15.24
C GLY A 9 -7.32 23.87 15.45
N ASN A 10 -8.29 24.22 14.59
CA ASN A 10 -9.02 25.47 14.64
C ASN A 10 -10.52 25.28 14.96
N GLY A 11 -10.89 24.11 15.43
CA GLY A 11 -12.27 23.75 15.77
C GLY A 11 -13.08 23.17 14.60
N GLY A 12 -12.43 22.92 13.46
CA GLY A 12 -12.98 22.27 12.28
C GLY A 12 -12.37 20.90 12.02
N VAL A 13 -12.60 20.41 10.81
CA VAL A 13 -12.08 19.13 10.30
C VAL A 13 -10.99 19.42 9.26
N PHE A 14 -9.90 18.68 9.34
CA PHE A 14 -8.81 18.79 8.38
C PHE A 14 -9.27 18.45 6.95
N HIS A 15 -8.96 19.32 6.02
CA HIS A 15 -9.14 19.13 4.59
C HIS A 15 -7.81 19.32 3.86
N ALA A 16 -7.45 18.39 3.02
CA ALA A 16 -6.25 18.53 2.20
C ALA A 16 -6.42 19.69 1.20
N VAL A 17 -5.41 20.56 1.13
CA VAL A 17 -5.35 21.61 0.09
C VAL A 17 -4.95 20.93 -1.24
N GLY A 18 -5.79 21.08 -2.27
CA GLY A 18 -5.49 20.54 -3.61
C GLY A 18 -6.31 19.34 -4.01
N GLY A 19 -7.30 18.93 -3.23
CA GLY A 19 -8.34 18.02 -3.68
C GLY A 19 -8.44 16.67 -3.03
N GLU A 20 -9.22 15.85 -3.62
CA GLU A 20 -9.54 14.49 -3.27
C GLU A 20 -8.33 13.60 -3.62
N GLY A 21 -8.02 12.62 -2.88
CA GLY A 21 -6.83 11.79 -2.98
C GLY A 21 -6.50 11.26 -4.40
N TYR A 22 -5.38 10.62 -4.53
CA TYR A 22 -4.86 10.08 -5.80
C TYR A 22 -5.71 8.95 -6.37
N TYR A 23 -6.52 8.30 -5.54
CA TYR A 23 -7.26 7.11 -5.91
C TYR A 23 -8.76 7.40 -5.92
N GLY A 24 -9.42 7.00 -6.98
CA GLY A 24 -10.87 6.96 -7.04
C GLY A 24 -11.46 5.88 -6.12
N THR A 25 -12.79 5.83 -6.08
CA THR A 25 -13.53 4.78 -5.36
C THR A 25 -13.80 3.56 -6.22
N GLU A 26 -13.51 3.67 -7.51
CA GLU A 26 -13.77 2.62 -8.51
C GLU A 26 -12.46 1.89 -8.86
N VAL A 27 -12.59 0.61 -9.18
CA VAL A 27 -11.48 -0.19 -9.71
C VAL A 27 -11.21 0.23 -11.15
N ASP A 28 -9.96 0.58 -11.47
CA ASP A 28 -9.52 0.99 -12.79
C ASP A 28 -8.44 0.04 -13.31
N VAL A 29 -8.85 -1.13 -13.78
CA VAL A 29 -7.95 -2.15 -14.32
C VAL A 29 -7.31 -1.68 -15.64
N GLU A 30 -8.08 -1.02 -16.50
CA GLU A 30 -7.58 -0.52 -17.78
C GLU A 30 -6.49 0.53 -17.58
N GLY A 31 -6.71 1.52 -16.71
CA GLY A 31 -5.71 2.51 -16.36
C GLY A 31 -4.45 1.91 -15.72
N ALA A 32 -4.61 0.89 -14.87
CA ALA A 32 -3.47 0.18 -14.30
C ALA A 32 -2.63 -0.54 -15.37
N ILE A 33 -3.27 -1.23 -16.31
CA ILE A 33 -2.61 -1.89 -17.45
C ILE A 33 -1.86 -0.87 -18.31
N GLU A 34 -2.48 0.26 -18.63
CA GLU A 34 -1.82 1.32 -19.42
C GLU A 34 -0.59 1.90 -18.69
N LEU A 35 -0.66 2.11 -17.39
CA LEU A 35 0.51 2.52 -16.59
C LEU A 35 1.63 1.49 -16.64
N LEU A 36 1.31 0.21 -16.51
CA LEU A 36 2.30 -0.88 -16.61
C LEU A 36 2.90 -0.96 -18.00
N LYS A 37 2.13 -0.75 -19.08
CA LYS A 37 2.65 -0.66 -20.45
C LYS A 37 3.64 0.49 -20.59
N THR A 38 3.38 1.66 -19.99
CA THR A 38 4.34 2.77 -20.02
C THR A 38 5.63 2.45 -19.27
N ALA A 39 5.59 1.51 -18.32
CA ALA A 39 6.75 1.00 -17.60
C ALA A 39 7.48 -0.14 -18.35
N GLY A 40 6.99 -0.53 -19.53
CA GLY A 40 7.63 -1.53 -20.40
C GLY A 40 7.09 -2.96 -20.25
N TYR A 41 5.99 -3.16 -19.53
CA TYR A 41 5.32 -4.45 -19.44
C TYR A 41 4.40 -4.66 -20.66
N GLU A 42 4.36 -5.89 -21.16
CA GLU A 42 3.52 -6.26 -22.28
C GLU A 42 2.27 -7.02 -21.82
N PHE A 43 1.13 -6.73 -22.44
CA PHE A 43 -0.15 -7.38 -22.17
C PHE A 43 -0.76 -7.86 -23.47
N ASP A 44 -1.41 -9.00 -23.43
CA ASP A 44 -2.15 -9.55 -24.57
C ASP A 44 -3.51 -8.84 -24.77
N GLU A 45 -4.24 -9.25 -25.80
CA GLU A 45 -5.57 -8.70 -26.15
C GLU A 45 -6.65 -8.94 -25.09
N ASN A 46 -6.42 -9.89 -24.16
CA ASN A 46 -7.32 -10.21 -23.05
C ASN A 46 -6.92 -9.47 -21.76
N GLY A 47 -5.89 -8.62 -21.80
CA GLY A 47 -5.38 -7.90 -20.64
C GLY A 47 -4.54 -8.76 -19.68
N MET A 48 -3.98 -9.87 -20.17
CA MET A 48 -3.09 -10.73 -19.40
C MET A 48 -1.64 -10.32 -19.63
N LEU A 49 -0.87 -10.23 -18.55
CA LEU A 49 0.57 -9.94 -18.59
C LEU A 49 1.31 -11.01 -19.39
N SER A 50 2.16 -10.58 -20.31
CA SER A 50 2.99 -11.45 -21.16
C SER A 50 4.05 -12.18 -20.32
N ALA A 51 4.31 -13.43 -20.67
CA ALA A 51 5.42 -14.19 -20.10
C ALA A 51 6.80 -13.62 -20.46
N GLU A 52 6.89 -12.78 -21.48
CA GLU A 52 8.14 -12.10 -21.89
C GLU A 52 8.50 -10.96 -20.96
N THR A 53 7.51 -10.37 -20.25
CA THR A 53 7.68 -9.30 -19.27
C THR A 53 7.02 -9.68 -17.92
N PRO A 54 7.52 -10.72 -17.24
CA PRO A 54 6.88 -11.21 -16.01
C PRO A 54 7.01 -10.18 -14.88
N LEU A 55 5.95 -10.05 -14.10
CA LEU A 55 5.94 -9.25 -12.87
C LEU A 55 5.55 -10.13 -11.70
N SER A 56 6.42 -10.17 -10.71
CA SER A 56 6.15 -10.84 -9.44
C SER A 56 6.67 -10.01 -8.29
N PHE A 57 5.98 -10.07 -7.14
CA PHE A 57 6.40 -9.41 -5.93
C PHE A 57 5.89 -10.14 -4.68
N GLU A 58 6.55 -9.89 -3.55
CA GLU A 58 6.15 -10.38 -2.23
C GLU A 58 5.36 -9.31 -1.47
N TYR A 59 4.19 -9.68 -0.96
CA TYR A 59 3.38 -8.87 -0.07
C TYR A 59 3.52 -9.35 1.37
N LEU A 60 4.09 -8.51 2.22
CA LEU A 60 4.31 -8.80 3.63
C LEU A 60 3.12 -8.34 4.47
N THR A 61 2.54 -9.24 5.26
CA THR A 61 1.46 -8.95 6.21
C THR A 61 1.66 -9.70 7.53
N ASN A 62 0.96 -9.29 8.58
CA ASN A 62 0.85 -10.09 9.80
C ASN A 62 -0.28 -11.12 9.69
N ASN A 63 -0.21 -12.16 10.51
CA ASN A 63 -1.07 -13.36 10.41
C ASN A 63 -2.48 -13.21 11.02
N THR A 64 -2.96 -12.00 11.28
CA THR A 64 -4.35 -11.77 11.67
C THR A 64 -5.28 -12.11 10.51
N SER A 65 -6.31 -12.91 10.76
CA SER A 65 -7.17 -13.47 9.73
C SER A 65 -7.76 -12.42 8.75
N GLY A 66 -8.19 -11.27 9.27
CA GLY A 66 -8.71 -10.20 8.41
C GLY A 66 -7.65 -9.61 7.47
N HIS A 67 -6.40 -9.50 7.90
CA HIS A 67 -5.31 -9.01 7.05
C HIS A 67 -4.87 -10.04 6.01
N VAL A 68 -4.89 -11.32 6.39
CA VAL A 68 -4.63 -12.41 5.44
C VAL A 68 -5.70 -12.47 4.37
N ALA A 69 -6.97 -12.38 4.75
CA ALA A 69 -8.08 -12.36 3.79
C ALA A 69 -7.99 -11.19 2.79
N ILE A 70 -7.58 -9.99 3.24
CA ILE A 70 -7.32 -8.85 2.34
C ILE A 70 -6.17 -9.18 1.39
N ALA A 71 -5.09 -9.76 1.88
CA ALA A 71 -3.96 -10.14 1.04
C ALA A 71 -4.35 -11.19 -0.02
N GLU A 72 -5.19 -12.17 0.34
CA GLU A 72 -5.71 -13.17 -0.59
C GLU A 72 -6.62 -12.56 -1.67
N CYS A 73 -7.46 -11.57 -1.32
CA CYS A 73 -8.23 -10.83 -2.31
C CYS A 73 -7.32 -10.09 -3.30
N LEU A 74 -6.32 -9.35 -2.80
CA LEU A 74 -5.35 -8.65 -3.65
C LEU A 74 -4.59 -9.63 -4.54
N GLN A 75 -4.18 -10.78 -4.01
CA GLN A 75 -3.50 -11.82 -4.79
C GLN A 75 -4.36 -12.31 -5.96
N GLN A 76 -5.66 -12.51 -5.74
CA GLN A 76 -6.59 -12.91 -6.80
C GLN A 76 -6.76 -11.83 -7.85
N ASP A 77 -6.87 -10.57 -7.44
CA ASP A 77 -7.01 -9.43 -8.35
C ASP A 77 -5.77 -9.28 -9.23
N PHE A 78 -4.56 -9.38 -8.67
CA PHE A 78 -3.33 -9.36 -9.44
C PHE A 78 -3.19 -10.57 -10.35
N ALA A 79 -3.56 -11.77 -9.89
CA ALA A 79 -3.53 -12.97 -10.71
C ALA A 79 -4.49 -12.89 -11.92
N ALA A 80 -5.62 -12.18 -11.80
CA ALA A 80 -6.57 -11.98 -12.88
C ALA A 80 -5.99 -11.22 -14.08
N VAL A 81 -4.91 -10.47 -13.87
CA VAL A 81 -4.16 -9.78 -14.93
C VAL A 81 -2.76 -10.39 -15.18
N GLY A 82 -2.50 -11.58 -14.66
CA GLY A 82 -1.25 -12.32 -14.88
C GLY A 82 -0.07 -11.89 -14.01
N ILE A 83 -0.28 -11.05 -13.00
CA ILE A 83 0.75 -10.64 -12.06
C ILE A 83 0.84 -11.64 -10.90
N ASN A 84 2.04 -12.08 -10.56
CA ASN A 84 2.27 -13.04 -9.49
C ASN A 84 2.59 -12.33 -8.18
N MET A 85 1.63 -12.26 -7.28
CA MET A 85 1.82 -11.79 -5.91
C MET A 85 1.95 -12.98 -4.97
N THR A 86 3.05 -13.06 -4.22
CA THR A 86 3.23 -14.01 -3.13
C THR A 86 2.91 -13.37 -1.79
N ILE A 87 2.32 -14.13 -0.87
CA ILE A 87 1.94 -13.62 0.47
C ILE A 87 2.92 -14.18 1.50
N LYS A 88 3.60 -13.27 2.21
CA LYS A 88 4.41 -13.58 3.40
C LYS A 88 3.65 -13.14 4.64
N SER A 89 3.01 -14.11 5.31
CA SER A 89 2.23 -13.89 6.53
C SER A 89 3.00 -14.31 7.76
N LEU A 90 3.25 -13.37 8.68
CA LEU A 90 4.13 -13.57 9.83
C LEU A 90 3.44 -13.21 11.14
N ASP A 91 3.94 -13.77 12.23
CA ASP A 91 3.61 -13.32 13.58
C ASP A 91 3.95 -11.83 13.75
N TRP A 92 3.15 -11.12 14.56
CA TRP A 92 3.24 -9.66 14.70
C TRP A 92 4.65 -9.13 14.96
N LYS A 93 5.39 -9.74 15.87
CA LYS A 93 6.75 -9.28 16.22
C LYS A 93 7.73 -9.49 15.07
N VAL A 94 7.62 -10.63 14.40
CA VAL A 94 8.47 -10.96 13.25
C VAL A 94 8.11 -10.04 12.08
N PHE A 95 6.83 -9.83 11.82
CA PHE A 95 6.34 -8.89 10.81
C PHE A 95 6.91 -7.48 11.00
N LEU A 96 6.89 -6.95 12.22
CA LEU A 96 7.44 -5.62 12.50
C LEU A 96 8.95 -5.54 12.21
N ASN A 97 9.70 -6.59 12.56
CA ASN A 97 11.13 -6.63 12.30
C ASN A 97 11.44 -6.72 10.80
N GLU A 98 10.73 -7.58 10.07
CA GLU A 98 10.87 -7.70 8.61
C GLU A 98 10.53 -6.37 7.91
N ARG A 99 9.44 -5.71 8.34
CA ARG A 99 9.04 -4.41 7.79
C ARG A 99 10.09 -3.34 8.04
N LYS A 100 10.65 -3.26 9.25
CA LYS A 100 11.73 -2.33 9.60
C LYS A 100 13.04 -2.61 8.84
N SER A 101 13.29 -3.88 8.54
CA SER A 101 14.49 -4.30 7.80
C SER A 101 14.35 -4.11 6.28
N GLY A 102 13.16 -3.81 5.77
CA GLY A 102 12.92 -3.65 4.33
C GLY A 102 12.91 -4.97 3.55
N ASN A 103 12.68 -6.10 4.22
CA ASN A 103 12.67 -7.44 3.60
C ASN A 103 11.31 -7.75 2.95
N TYR A 104 10.89 -6.95 2.00
CA TYR A 104 9.64 -7.09 1.24
C TYR A 104 9.67 -6.21 0.00
N ASP A 105 8.81 -6.49 -0.95
CA ASP A 105 8.53 -5.58 -2.06
C ASP A 105 7.40 -4.61 -1.69
N ILE A 106 6.31 -5.15 -1.16
CA ILE A 106 5.16 -4.38 -0.65
C ILE A 106 4.82 -4.89 0.76
N ALA A 107 4.58 -4.00 1.69
CA ALA A 107 4.16 -4.36 3.04
C ALA A 107 2.88 -3.65 3.47
N ARG A 108 2.04 -4.39 4.19
CA ARG A 108 0.94 -3.78 4.92
C ARG A 108 1.49 -2.80 5.95
N ASN A 109 0.87 -1.63 6.02
CA ASN A 109 1.08 -0.71 7.12
C ASN A 109 -0.27 -0.20 7.64
N GLY A 110 -0.32 0.20 8.89
CA GLY A 110 -1.47 0.78 9.53
C GLY A 110 -1.06 1.55 10.77
N TRP A 111 -1.79 2.60 11.05
CA TRP A 111 -1.61 3.43 12.23
C TRP A 111 -2.96 3.75 12.86
N VAL A 112 -3.07 3.58 14.15
CA VAL A 112 -4.22 4.05 14.94
C VAL A 112 -3.78 5.34 15.59
N ALA A 113 -4.56 6.41 15.41
CA ALA A 113 -4.23 7.70 15.97
C ALA A 113 -4.19 7.67 17.51
N ASP A 114 -3.09 8.14 18.10
CA ASP A 114 -2.95 8.30 19.53
C ASP A 114 -3.69 9.57 20.03
N PHE A 115 -3.81 10.56 19.15
CA PHE A 115 -4.53 11.81 19.40
C PHE A 115 -5.10 12.38 18.10
N ASN A 116 -6.10 13.25 18.22
CA ASN A 116 -6.84 13.78 17.07
C ASN A 116 -6.16 15.05 16.50
N ASP A 117 -5.04 14.81 15.81
CA ASP A 117 -4.32 15.84 15.05
C ASP A 117 -3.63 15.19 13.86
N PRO A 118 -3.65 15.80 12.66
CA PRO A 118 -3.02 15.28 11.45
C PRO A 118 -1.55 14.92 11.60
N ILE A 119 -0.81 15.59 12.47
CA ILE A 119 0.62 15.31 12.70
C ILE A 119 0.85 13.86 13.17
N ASN A 120 -0.13 13.28 13.89
CA ASN A 120 -0.03 11.90 14.35
C ASN A 120 0.00 10.89 13.19
N MET A 121 -0.55 11.23 12.04
CA MET A 121 -0.51 10.44 10.81
C MET A 121 0.70 10.74 9.93
N LEU A 122 1.38 11.87 10.14
CA LEU A 122 2.46 12.37 9.28
C LEU A 122 3.84 12.21 9.91
N GLU A 123 3.95 12.25 11.22
CA GLU A 123 5.20 12.16 11.98
C GLU A 123 6.03 10.92 11.63
N MET A 124 5.38 9.78 11.38
CA MET A 124 6.06 8.54 10.97
C MET A 124 6.83 8.65 9.66
N TRP A 125 6.55 9.65 8.82
CA TRP A 125 7.20 9.86 7.52
C TRP A 125 8.39 10.82 7.58
N THR A 126 8.68 11.37 8.75
CA THR A 126 9.86 12.22 8.91
C THR A 126 11.14 11.37 8.91
N THR A 127 12.23 11.93 8.41
CA THR A 127 13.52 11.24 8.23
C THR A 127 14.01 10.57 9.51
N ASP A 128 13.84 11.23 10.66
CA ASP A 128 14.36 10.78 11.97
C ASP A 128 13.35 9.95 12.77
N SER A 129 12.13 9.74 12.25
CA SER A 129 11.12 8.94 12.96
C SER A 129 11.53 7.47 13.07
N GLY A 130 11.43 6.91 14.28
CA GLY A 130 11.60 5.48 14.52
C GLY A 130 10.52 4.59 13.89
N ASN A 131 9.43 5.20 13.39
CA ASN A 131 8.33 4.54 12.69
C ASN A 131 8.39 4.71 11.17
N ASN A 132 9.45 5.38 10.66
CA ASN A 132 9.70 5.53 9.24
C ASN A 132 10.31 4.24 8.65
N ASP A 133 9.53 3.18 8.60
CA ASP A 133 10.01 1.84 8.19
C ASP A 133 10.42 1.79 6.71
N ILE A 134 9.82 2.63 5.86
CA ILE A 134 10.16 2.71 4.44
C ILE A 134 11.33 3.66 4.14
N GLN A 135 11.91 4.25 5.18
CA GLN A 135 13.04 5.20 5.08
C GLN A 135 12.76 6.40 4.14
N PHE A 136 11.54 6.93 4.20
CA PHE A 136 11.15 8.08 3.42
C PHE A 136 12.05 9.28 3.71
N GLY A 137 12.58 9.92 2.66
CA GLY A 137 13.47 11.08 2.79
C GLY A 137 14.93 10.76 3.20
N LYS A 138 15.32 9.49 3.19
CA LYS A 138 16.70 9.07 3.43
C LYS A 138 17.42 8.72 2.15
#